data_638bc68af212f8341bf3ee68004af701
#
_entry.id   638bc68af212f8341bf3ee68004af701
#
_cell.length_a   1.000
_cell.length_b   1.000
_cell.length_c   1.000
_cell.angle_alpha   90.00
_cell.angle_beta   90.00
_cell.angle_gamma   90.00
#
_symmetry.space_group_name_H-M   'P 1'
#
loop_
_entity.id
_entity.type
_entity.pdbx_description
1 polymer ?
#
loop_
_entity_poly.entity_id
_entity_poly.type
_entity_poly.pdbx_seq_one_letter_code
_entity_poly.pdbx_strand_id
1 'polypeptide(L)'
;MRVAFGKLRARLATGIGSTVAVCAATVYGILGAAPPPAATEYTAGSQIEAGQWQVIPRRAWVSEEKKVLGVRLQEGERALVVEAELNNRTQASTRDYAKLLKLHPVGGVPVPDPEVALVREARPLPLLHPGLAERVAFVWKLPASAVLPTSLDADVIAKTYKPVDNLYGTPGWFNPRVVGRITMAVEVTESVAGWAS
;
A
#
# COMPACT_ATOMS: atom_id res chain seq x y z
N MET A 1 -0.86 -47.50 -45.68
CA MET A 1 -0.04 -46.29 -45.40
C MET A 1 -0.80 -44.93 -45.50
N ARG A 2 -1.88 -44.79 -46.25
CA ARG A 2 -2.58 -43.49 -46.46
C ARG A 2 -3.39 -42.98 -45.23
N VAL A 3 -3.83 -43.82 -44.32
CA VAL A 3 -4.65 -43.44 -43.18
C VAL A 3 -3.87 -42.79 -42.01
N ALA A 4 -2.58 -43.12 -41.86
CA ALA A 4 -1.74 -42.56 -40.80
C ALA A 4 -1.34 -41.10 -41.06
N PHE A 5 -1.17 -40.68 -42.31
CA PHE A 5 -0.84 -39.29 -42.66
C PHE A 5 -1.96 -38.30 -42.45
N GLY A 6 -3.23 -38.75 -42.61
CA GLY A 6 -4.39 -37.88 -42.35
C GLY A 6 -4.54 -37.53 -40.89
N LYS A 7 -4.29 -38.47 -39.96
CA LYS A 7 -4.38 -38.24 -38.52
C LYS A 7 -3.26 -37.32 -37.98
N LEU A 8 -2.08 -37.41 -38.58
CA LEU A 8 -0.96 -36.53 -38.21
C LEU A 8 -1.20 -35.07 -38.64
N ARG A 9 -1.72 -34.84 -39.84
CA ARG A 9 -2.07 -33.51 -40.33
C ARG A 9 -3.20 -32.86 -39.54
N ALA A 10 -4.23 -33.64 -39.13
CA ALA A 10 -5.31 -33.15 -38.30
C ALA A 10 -4.82 -32.72 -36.89
N ARG A 11 -3.93 -33.50 -36.27
CA ARG A 11 -3.34 -33.15 -34.96
C ARG A 11 -2.43 -31.93 -35.01
N LEU A 12 -1.66 -31.77 -36.08
CA LEU A 12 -0.82 -30.58 -36.29
C LEU A 12 -1.68 -29.32 -36.54
N ALA A 13 -2.73 -29.41 -37.34
CA ALA A 13 -3.64 -28.29 -37.58
C ALA A 13 -4.39 -27.86 -36.32
N THR A 14 -4.81 -28.81 -35.47
CA THR A 14 -5.48 -28.50 -34.19
C THR A 14 -4.52 -27.85 -33.21
N GLY A 15 -3.25 -28.31 -33.12
CA GLY A 15 -2.25 -27.73 -32.23
C GLY A 15 -1.87 -26.29 -32.63
N ILE A 16 -1.67 -26.02 -33.91
CA ILE A 16 -1.33 -24.67 -34.39
C ILE A 16 -2.50 -23.71 -34.22
N GLY A 17 -3.72 -24.17 -34.54
CA GLY A 17 -4.92 -23.34 -34.39
C GLY A 17 -5.18 -22.90 -32.93
N SER A 18 -5.00 -23.82 -31.97
CA SER A 18 -5.17 -23.48 -30.54
C SER A 18 -4.09 -22.51 -30.03
N THR A 19 -2.84 -22.68 -30.46
CA THR A 19 -1.75 -21.78 -30.07
C THR A 19 -1.97 -20.37 -30.62
N VAL A 20 -2.37 -20.23 -31.87
CA VAL A 20 -2.67 -18.92 -32.49
C VAL A 20 -3.87 -18.26 -31.81
N ALA A 21 -4.92 -19.01 -31.47
CA ALA A 21 -6.09 -18.47 -30.77
C ALA A 21 -5.74 -17.96 -29.38
N VAL A 22 -4.92 -18.69 -28.61
CA VAL A 22 -4.44 -18.26 -27.29
C VAL A 22 -3.58 -17.00 -27.40
N CYS A 23 -2.62 -16.97 -28.34
CA CYS A 23 -1.80 -15.79 -28.57
C CYS A 23 -2.63 -14.57 -28.99
N ALA A 24 -3.60 -14.73 -29.89
CA ALA A 24 -4.48 -13.65 -30.32
C ALA A 24 -5.35 -13.16 -29.17
N ALA A 25 -5.93 -14.05 -28.35
CA ALA A 25 -6.72 -13.67 -27.17
C ALA A 25 -5.87 -12.94 -26.13
N THR A 26 -4.63 -13.36 -25.91
CA THR A 26 -3.70 -12.71 -24.98
C THR A 26 -3.33 -11.30 -25.48
N VAL A 27 -2.97 -11.16 -26.75
CA VAL A 27 -2.64 -9.86 -27.36
C VAL A 27 -3.86 -8.94 -27.34
N TYR A 28 -5.04 -9.45 -27.69
CA TYR A 28 -6.28 -8.67 -27.63
C TYR A 28 -6.63 -8.23 -26.19
N GLY A 29 -6.44 -9.11 -25.21
CA GLY A 29 -6.63 -8.79 -23.78
C GLY A 29 -5.66 -7.73 -23.28
N ILE A 30 -4.40 -7.74 -23.74
CA ILE A 30 -3.39 -6.74 -23.37
C ILE A 30 -3.65 -5.40 -24.07
N LEU A 31 -3.97 -5.41 -25.36
CA LEU A 31 -4.19 -4.19 -26.15
C LEU A 31 -5.57 -3.55 -25.91
N GLY A 32 -6.57 -4.36 -25.55
CA GLY A 32 -7.93 -3.90 -25.25
C GLY A 32 -8.16 -3.53 -23.79
N ALA A 33 -7.20 -3.80 -22.89
CA ALA A 33 -7.31 -3.37 -21.50
C ALA A 33 -7.21 -1.85 -21.44
N ALA A 34 -8.33 -1.18 -21.10
CA ALA A 34 -8.28 0.25 -20.80
C ALA A 34 -7.25 0.48 -19.68
N PRO A 35 -6.41 1.52 -19.78
CA PRO A 35 -5.49 1.84 -18.69
C PRO A 35 -6.30 1.98 -17.40
N PRO A 36 -5.77 1.50 -16.27
CA PRO A 36 -6.47 1.65 -15.00
C PRO A 36 -6.78 3.14 -14.80
N PRO A 37 -7.97 3.48 -14.28
CA PRO A 37 -8.32 4.87 -14.02
C PRO A 37 -7.22 5.50 -13.15
N ALA A 38 -6.84 6.74 -13.48
CA ALA A 38 -5.86 7.46 -12.69
C ALA A 38 -6.31 7.51 -11.23
N ALA A 39 -5.39 7.25 -10.30
CA ALA A 39 -5.71 7.33 -8.88
C ALA A 39 -6.13 8.77 -8.55
N THR A 40 -7.19 8.92 -7.74
CA THR A 40 -7.62 10.24 -7.27
C THR A 40 -6.53 10.84 -6.38
N GLU A 41 -6.15 12.07 -6.66
CA GLU A 41 -5.15 12.80 -5.87
C GLU A 41 -5.80 13.44 -4.64
N TYR A 42 -5.14 13.30 -3.50
CA TYR A 42 -5.56 13.84 -2.21
C TYR A 42 -4.41 14.60 -1.54
N THR A 43 -4.78 15.50 -0.65
CA THR A 43 -3.82 16.25 0.20
C THR A 43 -4.05 15.94 1.67
N ALA A 44 -3.19 16.45 2.54
CA ALA A 44 -3.39 16.37 3.99
C ALA A 44 -4.76 16.95 4.39
N GLY A 45 -5.45 16.29 5.32
CA GLY A 45 -6.80 16.64 5.77
C GLY A 45 -7.94 16.08 4.91
N SER A 46 -7.67 15.57 3.71
CA SER A 46 -8.71 14.95 2.86
C SER A 46 -9.22 13.66 3.49
N GLN A 47 -10.53 13.45 3.45
CA GLN A 47 -11.15 12.19 3.86
C GLN A 47 -11.17 11.22 2.69
N ILE A 48 -10.61 10.03 2.87
CA ILE A 48 -10.44 9.01 1.83
C ILE A 48 -11.14 7.73 2.29
N GLU A 49 -12.03 7.22 1.45
CA GLU A 49 -12.70 5.94 1.69
C GLU A 49 -11.86 4.80 1.08
N ALA A 50 -11.28 3.98 1.94
CA ALA A 50 -10.38 2.89 1.58
C ALA A 50 -10.98 1.51 1.97
N GLY A 51 -12.21 1.25 1.56
CA GLY A 51 -12.90 -0.02 1.81
C GLY A 51 -13.27 -0.18 3.29
N GLN A 52 -12.52 -0.99 4.03
CA GLN A 52 -12.74 -1.17 5.46
C GLN A 52 -12.29 0.03 6.31
N TRP A 53 -11.56 0.99 5.74
CA TRP A 53 -10.99 2.13 6.44
C TRP A 53 -11.46 3.46 5.86
N GLN A 54 -11.77 4.40 6.73
CA GLN A 54 -11.76 5.80 6.41
C GLN A 54 -10.44 6.37 6.89
N VAL A 55 -9.74 7.09 6.01
CA VAL A 55 -8.38 7.58 6.23
C VAL A 55 -8.37 9.09 6.09
N ILE A 56 -7.78 9.79 7.05
CA ILE A 56 -7.53 11.23 6.96
C ILE A 56 -6.04 11.45 7.23
N PRO A 57 -5.22 11.64 6.19
CA PRO A 57 -3.80 11.98 6.35
C PRO A 57 -3.68 13.33 7.08
N ARG A 58 -2.80 13.42 8.08
CA ARG A 58 -2.68 14.62 8.90
C ARG A 58 -1.41 15.39 8.61
N ARG A 59 -0.25 14.77 8.77
CA ARG A 59 1.06 15.37 8.54
C ARG A 59 2.10 14.32 8.20
N ALA A 60 3.19 14.76 7.59
CA ALA A 60 4.38 13.98 7.35
C ALA A 60 5.59 14.70 7.91
N TRP A 61 6.49 13.97 8.58
CA TRP A 61 7.67 14.56 9.21
C TRP A 61 8.81 13.56 9.30
N VAL A 62 10.02 14.08 9.54
CA VAL A 62 11.24 13.30 9.67
C VAL A 62 11.80 13.42 11.08
N SER A 63 12.33 12.32 11.61
CA SER A 63 13.05 12.31 12.88
C SER A 63 14.32 11.45 12.80
N GLU A 64 15.35 11.92 13.49
CA GLU A 64 16.61 11.21 13.68
C GLU A 64 16.77 10.66 15.12
N GLU A 65 15.71 10.77 15.92
CA GLU A 65 15.69 10.23 17.27
C GLU A 65 15.84 8.71 17.26
N LYS A 66 16.62 8.14 18.18
CA LYS A 66 16.83 6.69 18.30
C LYS A 66 15.54 5.89 18.48
N LYS A 67 14.47 6.54 18.89
CA LYS A 67 13.15 5.92 19.08
C LYS A 67 12.03 6.91 18.73
N VAL A 68 11.23 6.56 17.75
CA VAL A 68 10.10 7.36 17.26
C VAL A 68 8.81 6.57 17.43
N LEU A 69 7.88 7.05 18.29
CA LEU A 69 6.58 6.41 18.56
C LEU A 69 6.71 4.90 18.85
N GLY A 70 7.71 4.51 19.62
CA GLY A 70 7.96 3.11 19.97
C GLY A 70 8.84 2.34 18.98
N VAL A 71 9.01 2.84 17.75
CA VAL A 71 9.88 2.26 16.72
C VAL A 71 11.34 2.63 16.99
N ARG A 72 12.22 1.64 17.04
CA ARG A 72 13.67 1.86 17.23
C ARG A 72 14.37 2.03 15.89
N LEU A 73 15.20 3.05 15.78
CA LEU A 73 16.10 3.28 14.66
C LEU A 73 17.49 2.73 14.96
N GLN A 74 18.14 2.17 13.94
CA GLN A 74 19.54 1.78 13.99
C GLN A 74 20.45 2.98 13.74
N GLU A 75 21.72 2.83 14.05
CA GLU A 75 22.71 3.84 13.68
C GLU A 75 22.78 4.01 12.15
N GLY A 76 22.74 5.22 11.67
CA GLY A 76 22.68 5.51 10.24
C GLY A 76 21.27 5.42 9.62
N GLU A 77 20.21 5.29 10.43
CA GLU A 77 18.82 5.36 10.00
C GLU A 77 18.15 6.64 10.50
N ARG A 78 17.12 7.06 9.77
CA ARG A 78 16.15 8.07 10.18
C ARG A 78 14.73 7.58 9.88
N ALA A 79 13.75 8.11 10.61
CA ALA A 79 12.36 7.82 10.38
C ALA A 79 11.72 8.87 9.47
N LEU A 80 11.00 8.42 8.44
CA LEU A 80 9.98 9.21 7.76
C LEU A 80 8.62 8.75 8.29
N VAL A 81 7.83 9.67 8.82
CA VAL A 81 6.59 9.38 9.51
C VAL A 81 5.43 10.04 8.80
N VAL A 82 4.36 9.30 8.59
CA VAL A 82 3.05 9.84 8.16
C VAL A 82 2.04 9.54 9.25
N GLU A 83 1.48 10.59 9.85
CA GLU A 83 0.36 10.48 10.76
C GLU A 83 -0.95 10.54 10.00
N ALA A 84 -1.82 9.61 10.28
CA ALA A 84 -3.18 9.57 9.75
C ALA A 84 -4.19 9.23 10.85
N GLU A 85 -5.39 9.75 10.72
CA GLU A 85 -6.52 9.30 11.50
C GLU A 85 -7.23 8.19 10.73
N LEU A 86 -7.42 7.06 11.40
CA LEU A 86 -8.09 5.89 10.83
C LEU A 86 -9.39 5.63 11.58
N ASN A 87 -10.46 5.41 10.84
CA ASN A 87 -11.72 4.92 11.39
C ASN A 87 -12.05 3.56 10.75
N ASN A 88 -12.20 2.54 11.60
CA ASN A 88 -12.59 1.20 11.18
C ASN A 88 -14.09 1.18 10.84
N ARG A 89 -14.42 1.01 9.56
CA ARG A 89 -15.78 0.99 9.02
C ARG A 89 -16.41 -0.41 9.06
N THR A 90 -15.71 -1.41 9.58
CA THR A 90 -16.21 -2.77 9.72
C THR A 90 -16.92 -2.99 11.05
N GLN A 91 -17.41 -4.20 11.29
CA GLN A 91 -18.05 -4.60 12.54
C GLN A 91 -17.12 -5.32 13.51
N ALA A 92 -15.87 -5.56 13.13
CA ALA A 92 -14.89 -6.29 13.92
C ALA A 92 -13.62 -5.49 14.14
N SER A 93 -13.04 -5.61 15.32
CA SER A 93 -11.72 -5.04 15.60
C SER A 93 -10.64 -5.73 14.78
N THR A 94 -9.75 -4.95 14.17
CA THR A 94 -8.74 -5.50 13.25
C THR A 94 -7.42 -4.73 13.30
N ARG A 95 -6.34 -5.39 12.87
CA ARG A 95 -5.00 -4.81 12.60
C ARG A 95 -4.71 -4.69 11.10
N ASP A 96 -5.70 -4.92 10.25
CA ASP A 96 -5.50 -4.97 8.80
C ASP A 96 -5.36 -3.57 8.16
N TYR A 97 -4.53 -2.74 8.76
CA TYR A 97 -4.18 -1.40 8.27
C TYR A 97 -2.66 -1.20 8.10
N ALA A 98 -1.84 -2.18 8.45
CA ALA A 98 -0.39 -2.05 8.37
C ALA A 98 0.12 -1.70 6.96
N LYS A 99 -0.57 -2.15 5.92
CA LYS A 99 -0.24 -1.90 4.51
C LYS A 99 -1.23 -0.95 3.82
N LEU A 100 -1.92 -0.13 4.59
CA LEU A 100 -2.91 0.81 4.07
C LEU A 100 -2.27 1.94 3.27
N LEU A 101 -1.07 2.38 3.68
CA LEU A 101 -0.27 3.36 2.97
C LEU A 101 0.97 2.69 2.38
N LYS A 102 1.20 2.93 1.09
CA LYS A 102 2.40 2.48 0.37
C LYS A 102 3.16 3.71 -0.12
N LEU A 103 4.29 3.97 0.50
CA LEU A 103 5.15 5.09 0.14
C LEU A 103 5.83 4.83 -1.21
N HIS A 104 5.90 5.85 -2.05
CA HIS A 104 6.69 5.81 -3.27
C HIS A 104 8.20 5.86 -2.94
N PRO A 105 9.08 5.42 -3.87
CA PRO A 105 10.53 5.47 -3.64
C PRO A 105 10.99 6.87 -3.24
N VAL A 106 11.80 6.96 -2.20
CA VAL A 106 12.35 8.22 -1.69
C VAL A 106 13.80 8.36 -2.17
N GLY A 107 14.09 9.43 -2.88
CA GLY A 107 15.43 9.65 -3.44
C GLY A 107 15.89 8.53 -4.39
N GLY A 108 14.96 7.85 -5.07
CA GLY A 108 15.24 6.69 -5.92
C GLY A 108 15.48 5.38 -5.17
N VAL A 109 15.40 5.37 -3.83
CA VAL A 109 15.59 4.19 -2.99
C VAL A 109 14.23 3.53 -2.73
N PRO A 110 14.08 2.21 -2.94
CA PRO A 110 12.90 1.46 -2.54
C PRO A 110 12.68 1.58 -1.03
N VAL A 111 11.43 1.76 -0.63
CA VAL A 111 11.05 1.93 0.76
C VAL A 111 10.42 0.62 1.29
N PRO A 112 10.84 0.10 2.45
CA PRO A 112 10.25 -1.10 3.03
C PRO A 112 8.80 -0.84 3.48
N ASP A 113 8.09 -1.89 3.92
CA ASP A 113 6.79 -1.74 4.59
C ASP A 113 6.97 -0.92 5.89
N PRO A 114 6.01 -0.08 6.28
CA PRO A 114 6.11 0.72 7.49
C PRO A 114 5.90 -0.10 8.76
N GLU A 115 6.54 0.30 9.85
CA GLU A 115 6.08 -0.04 11.18
C GLU A 115 4.96 0.93 11.58
N VAL A 116 3.86 0.42 12.13
CA VAL A 116 2.71 1.26 12.47
C VAL A 116 2.50 1.30 13.97
N ALA A 117 2.31 2.49 14.52
CA ALA A 117 2.11 2.71 15.95
C ALA A 117 0.92 3.62 16.24
N LEU A 118 0.25 3.40 17.35
CA LEU A 118 -0.75 4.32 17.88
C LEU A 118 -0.05 5.55 18.48
N VAL A 119 -0.41 6.73 18.02
CA VAL A 119 0.29 7.97 18.39
C VAL A 119 0.21 8.24 19.91
N ARG A 120 -0.97 8.12 20.50
CA ARG A 120 -1.20 8.44 21.92
C ARG A 120 -0.45 7.56 22.93
N GLU A 121 -0.16 6.29 22.55
CA GLU A 121 0.46 5.31 23.45
C GLU A 121 1.83 4.84 23.00
N ALA A 122 2.28 5.27 21.82
CA ALA A 122 3.48 4.73 21.14
C ALA A 122 3.47 3.19 21.07
N ARG A 123 2.27 2.60 20.94
CA ARG A 123 2.02 1.15 20.96
C ARG A 123 2.05 0.61 19.53
N PRO A 124 2.83 -0.44 19.25
CA PRO A 124 2.91 -1.01 17.91
C PRO A 124 1.62 -1.76 17.55
N LEU A 125 1.12 -1.49 16.38
CA LEU A 125 0.04 -2.18 15.65
C LEU A 125 -1.12 -2.68 16.56
N PRO A 126 -1.82 -1.81 17.30
CA PRO A 126 -2.94 -2.22 18.14
C PRO A 126 -4.15 -2.64 17.30
N LEU A 127 -5.10 -3.35 17.91
CA LEU A 127 -6.43 -3.54 17.34
C LEU A 127 -7.15 -2.18 17.29
N LEU A 128 -7.69 -1.81 16.13
CA LEU A 128 -8.58 -0.66 16.00
C LEU A 128 -10.03 -1.14 15.98
N HIS A 129 -10.83 -0.51 16.85
CA HIS A 129 -12.21 -0.89 17.06
C HIS A 129 -13.16 -0.22 16.06
N PRO A 130 -14.31 -0.85 15.73
CA PRO A 130 -15.31 -0.28 14.85
C PRO A 130 -15.80 1.10 15.32
N GLY A 131 -15.87 2.05 14.39
CA GLY A 131 -16.43 3.38 14.63
C GLY A 131 -15.60 4.32 15.51
N LEU A 132 -14.47 3.85 16.06
CA LEU A 132 -13.57 4.70 16.85
C LEU A 132 -12.44 5.21 15.96
N ALA A 133 -12.39 6.53 15.77
CA ALA A 133 -11.30 7.17 15.09
C ALA A 133 -10.05 7.19 15.96
N GLU A 134 -8.94 6.69 15.44
CA GLU A 134 -7.66 6.65 16.14
C GLU A 134 -6.55 7.26 15.27
N ARG A 135 -5.66 8.02 15.91
CA ARG A 135 -4.49 8.57 15.24
C ARG A 135 -3.35 7.55 15.27
N VAL A 136 -2.91 7.13 14.09
CA VAL A 136 -1.78 6.21 13.91
C VAL A 136 -0.66 6.88 13.13
N ALA A 137 0.55 6.40 13.33
CA ALA A 137 1.73 6.81 12.60
C ALA A 137 2.29 5.61 11.82
N PHE A 138 2.50 5.81 10.53
CA PHE A 138 3.23 4.92 9.66
C PHE A 138 4.68 5.39 9.64
N VAL A 139 5.60 4.54 10.09
CA VAL A 139 7.01 4.88 10.29
C VAL A 139 7.85 4.05 9.34
N TRP A 140 8.48 4.71 8.38
CA TRP A 140 9.44 4.09 7.47
C TRP A 140 10.86 4.38 7.93
N LYS A 141 11.71 3.36 7.98
CA LYS A 141 13.13 3.48 8.25
C LYS A 141 13.89 3.71 6.96
N LEU A 142 14.56 4.81 6.85
CA LEU A 142 15.35 5.19 5.69
C LEU A 142 16.82 5.34 6.09
N PRO A 143 17.77 5.05 5.18
CA PRO A 143 19.18 5.41 5.42
C PRO A 143 19.31 6.92 5.68
N ALA A 144 20.14 7.31 6.63
CA ALA A 144 20.40 8.73 6.91
C ALA A 144 20.97 9.48 5.70
N SER A 145 21.62 8.75 4.77
CA SER A 145 22.14 9.30 3.50
C SER A 145 21.07 9.51 2.42
N ALA A 146 19.82 8.98 2.61
CA ALA A 146 18.77 9.15 1.61
C ALA A 146 18.41 10.65 1.46
N VAL A 147 18.30 11.12 0.23
CA VAL A 147 17.85 12.50 -0.03
C VAL A 147 16.36 12.58 0.28
N LEU A 148 16.01 13.39 1.26
CA LEU A 148 14.62 13.58 1.64
C LEU A 148 13.93 14.55 0.68
N PRO A 149 12.73 14.21 0.19
CA PRO A 149 11.94 15.13 -0.59
C PRO A 149 11.27 16.18 0.31
N THR A 150 10.99 17.36 -0.23
CA THR A 150 10.15 18.37 0.43
C THR A 150 8.67 17.97 0.45
N SER A 151 8.29 17.04 -0.41
CA SER A 151 6.95 16.46 -0.51
C SER A 151 7.06 14.97 -0.74
N LEU A 152 6.21 14.19 -0.10
CA LEU A 152 6.11 12.75 -0.31
C LEU A 152 4.82 12.38 -1.02
N ASP A 153 4.89 11.28 -1.78
CA ASP A 153 3.74 10.64 -2.42
C ASP A 153 3.55 9.24 -1.84
N ALA A 154 2.31 8.93 -1.47
CA ALA A 154 1.92 7.61 -0.98
C ALA A 154 0.60 7.16 -1.61
N ASP A 155 0.54 5.91 -2.03
CA ASP A 155 -0.71 5.30 -2.47
C ASP A 155 -1.52 4.83 -1.27
N VAL A 156 -2.84 5.06 -1.32
CA VAL A 156 -3.81 4.51 -0.38
C VAL A 156 -4.34 3.20 -0.94
N ILE A 157 -4.17 2.13 -0.17
CA ILE A 157 -4.53 0.78 -0.56
C ILE A 157 -5.85 0.38 0.08
N ALA A 158 -6.85 0.06 -0.72
CA ALA A 158 -8.11 -0.52 -0.25
C ALA A 158 -8.19 -1.99 -0.63
N LYS A 159 -8.90 -2.76 0.19
CA LYS A 159 -9.29 -4.14 -0.10
C LYS A 159 -10.78 -4.22 -0.36
N THR A 160 -11.22 -5.25 -1.07
CA THR A 160 -12.62 -5.53 -1.35
C THR A 160 -13.11 -6.65 -0.44
N TYR A 161 -14.26 -6.45 0.19
CA TYR A 161 -14.89 -7.50 0.98
C TYR A 161 -15.50 -8.58 0.07
N LYS A 162 -15.22 -9.84 0.38
CA LYS A 162 -15.84 -11.00 -0.25
C LYS A 162 -16.55 -11.81 0.84
N PRO A 163 -17.85 -12.04 0.71
CA PRO A 163 -18.58 -12.87 1.68
C PRO A 163 -18.14 -14.34 1.64
N VAL A 164 -17.60 -14.77 0.50
CA VAL A 164 -17.02 -16.10 0.30
C VAL A 164 -15.77 -15.94 -0.54
N ASP A 165 -14.62 -16.34 -0.02
CA ASP A 165 -13.38 -16.43 -0.80
C ASP A 165 -13.36 -17.76 -1.56
N ASN A 166 -12.92 -17.71 -2.84
CA ASN A 166 -12.91 -18.88 -3.72
C ASN A 166 -11.87 -19.94 -3.30
N LEU A 167 -10.88 -19.56 -2.49
CA LEU A 167 -9.80 -20.46 -2.07
C LEU A 167 -10.10 -21.12 -0.73
N TYR A 168 -10.60 -20.36 0.24
CA TYR A 168 -10.83 -20.83 1.62
C TYR A 168 -12.29 -20.94 2.02
N GLY A 169 -13.22 -20.44 1.19
CA GLY A 169 -14.66 -20.48 1.48
C GLY A 169 -15.10 -19.58 2.64
N THR A 170 -14.23 -18.71 3.13
CA THR A 170 -14.49 -17.82 4.28
C THR A 170 -14.67 -16.36 3.87
N PRO A 171 -15.43 -15.57 4.64
CA PRO A 171 -15.53 -14.15 4.39
C PRO A 171 -14.20 -13.43 4.72
N GLY A 172 -13.89 -12.34 4.00
CA GLY A 172 -12.68 -11.57 4.25
C GLY A 172 -12.48 -10.39 3.33
N TRP A 173 -11.36 -9.67 3.55
CA TRP A 173 -10.93 -8.52 2.77
C TRP A 173 -9.76 -8.92 1.86
N PHE A 174 -9.96 -8.85 0.56
CA PHE A 174 -9.05 -9.36 -0.46
C PHE A 174 -8.81 -8.32 -1.57
N ASN A 175 -7.96 -8.68 -2.53
CA ASN A 175 -7.68 -7.91 -3.73
C ASN A 175 -7.27 -6.45 -3.43
N PRO A 176 -6.08 -6.24 -2.83
CA PRO A 176 -5.58 -4.89 -2.58
C PRO A 176 -5.45 -4.11 -3.90
N ARG A 177 -5.93 -2.87 -3.90
CA ARG A 177 -5.86 -1.95 -5.04
C ARG A 177 -5.61 -0.53 -4.57
N VAL A 178 -4.96 0.26 -5.40
CA VAL A 178 -4.82 1.70 -5.17
C VAL A 178 -6.18 2.37 -5.39
N VAL A 179 -6.63 3.16 -4.42
CA VAL A 179 -7.88 3.94 -4.48
C VAL A 179 -7.62 5.43 -4.48
N GLY A 180 -6.40 5.85 -4.13
CA GLY A 180 -6.00 7.24 -4.13
C GLY A 180 -4.52 7.39 -3.94
N ARG A 181 -4.01 8.57 -4.25
CA ARG A 181 -2.65 9.01 -3.98
C ARG A 181 -2.69 10.22 -3.07
N ILE A 182 -1.86 10.23 -2.05
CA ILE A 182 -1.71 11.34 -1.13
C ILE A 182 -0.40 12.03 -1.46
N THR A 183 -0.45 13.37 -1.63
CA THR A 183 0.73 14.22 -1.69
C THR A 183 0.76 15.10 -0.45
N MET A 184 1.86 15.06 0.30
CA MET A 184 2.01 15.78 1.57
C MET A 184 3.38 16.46 1.64
N ALA A 185 3.40 17.71 2.13
CA ALA A 185 4.65 18.36 2.51
C ALA A 185 5.32 17.59 3.67
N VAL A 186 6.64 17.49 3.65
CA VAL A 186 7.43 16.84 4.71
C VAL A 186 8.00 17.91 5.62
N GLU A 187 7.60 17.88 6.90
CA GLU A 187 8.15 18.74 7.93
C GLU A 187 9.49 18.16 8.40
N VAL A 188 10.54 18.96 8.35
CA VAL A 188 11.83 18.60 8.97
C VAL A 188 11.75 19.07 10.42
N THR A 189 11.61 18.13 11.34
CA THR A 189 11.71 18.45 12.76
C THR A 189 13.19 18.60 13.08
N GLU A 190 13.68 19.85 13.13
CA GLU A 190 14.99 20.12 13.72
C GLU A 190 14.95 19.60 15.16
N SER A 191 15.90 18.71 15.51
CA SER A 191 16.06 18.28 16.89
C SER A 191 16.28 19.55 17.74
N VAL A 192 15.37 19.82 18.67
CA VAL A 192 15.55 20.89 19.66
C VAL A 192 16.69 20.47 20.60
N ALA A 193 17.91 20.56 20.09
CA ALA A 193 19.14 20.55 20.90
C ALA A 193 19.36 21.99 21.40
N GLY A 194 18.68 22.37 22.49
CA GLY A 194 18.91 23.73 22.99
C GLY A 194 18.02 24.18 24.14
N TRP A 195 17.82 23.34 25.17
CA TRP A 195 17.34 23.81 26.48
C TRP A 195 18.14 23.11 27.58
N ALA A 196 19.43 23.42 27.65
CA ALA A 196 20.27 23.15 28.83
C ALA A 196 21.30 24.29 28.93
N SER A 197 20.93 25.34 29.59
CA SER A 197 21.82 26.32 30.21
C SER A 197 21.13 26.88 31.44
#